data_967736d9752f9a66fddbb7044799e15e
#
_entry.id   967736d9752f9a66fddbb7044799e15e
#
_cell.length_a   1.000
_cell.length_b   1.000
_cell.length_c   1.000
_cell.angle_alpha   90.00
_cell.angle_beta   90.00
_cell.angle_gamma   90.00
#
_symmetry.space_group_name_H-M   'P 1'
#
loop_
_entity.id
_entity.type
_entity.pdbx_description
1 polymer ?
#
loop_
_entity_poly.entity_id
_entity_poly.type
_entity_poly.pdbx_seq_one_letter_code
_entity_poly.pdbx_strand_id
1 'polypeptide(L)'
;MKLKNNNRKGSFLESAFILTISTAFVKLAGLLFTIPISNMLGGEGMGYFYAAYDIYNMLAVLASAGLPVAVSRMISETLVAGNTDEAERIYKVSLRIFTIIGAVIAFAMFFGADVFAAIIKSPNSGMSIRVLAVTAFCAFVMSSLRGYFQGHSIMTYTAVSQVIEALSKLILGCALAYVLLRTELAYVGGSAGAIMGVSVGAVLSVTYLLISKRRFSKSEKPSGMPVRGDKAIIKELFRIAIPVSLGASVMSLVNLIDTTVIMRVLQDGLGYTYERANWLYGVFGNAKKIFNFPSAFIIPFTVSILPVLTAAYTAKDKDGVAKNLTNCFKYAMLLALPAGIGITILAEPIMHIIYFRTPDEANAGAPILAVFGIAVILYAVVTISGAILQSFGQVGKPLISLCVGGVIKCVLNAFLVGIASVNILGAPIATCVCYAVMTVMNLCFLKKYMTGCRAIVTNTLKIAGASVVMGVFAYLVCSPLSAMLSVRKGGLIAIILAAAVYALLVVLFKIITIKEIKSVLRKGKK
;
A
#
# COMPACT_ATOMS: atom_id res chain seq x y z
N MET A 1 -20.44 -36.11 -1.65
CA MET A 1 -19.83 -34.99 -0.91
C MET A 1 -18.47 -34.48 -1.47
N LYS A 2 -17.66 -35.31 -2.17
CA LYS A 2 -16.35 -34.91 -2.75
C LYS A 2 -16.42 -34.02 -4.01
N LEU A 3 -17.43 -34.09 -4.84
CA LEU A 3 -17.56 -33.30 -6.08
C LEU A 3 -17.91 -31.81 -5.86
N LYS A 4 -18.63 -31.48 -4.77
CA LYS A 4 -18.99 -30.08 -4.41
C LYS A 4 -17.80 -29.29 -3.86
N ASN A 5 -16.77 -29.96 -3.33
CA ASN A 5 -15.59 -29.34 -2.74
C ASN A 5 -14.52 -28.93 -3.79
N ASN A 6 -14.49 -29.60 -4.94
CA ASN A 6 -13.53 -29.27 -6.02
C ASN A 6 -13.96 -28.01 -6.79
N ASN A 7 -15.25 -27.80 -7.02
CA ASN A 7 -15.74 -26.57 -7.65
C ASN A 7 -15.58 -25.32 -6.76
N ARG A 8 -15.69 -25.47 -5.42
CA ARG A 8 -15.43 -24.35 -4.49
C ARG A 8 -13.94 -23.96 -4.42
N LYS A 9 -13.01 -24.92 -4.52
CA LYS A 9 -11.56 -24.63 -4.54
C LYS A 9 -11.12 -23.93 -5.84
N GLY A 10 -11.67 -24.32 -6.99
CA GLY A 10 -11.42 -23.64 -8.26
C GLY A 10 -11.91 -22.20 -8.25
N SER A 11 -13.15 -21.98 -7.79
CA SER A 11 -13.76 -20.65 -7.68
C SER A 11 -13.03 -19.72 -6.71
N PHE A 12 -12.48 -20.22 -5.59
CA PHE A 12 -11.71 -19.41 -4.63
C PHE A 12 -10.37 -18.96 -5.20
N LEU A 13 -9.61 -19.85 -5.85
CA LEU A 13 -8.33 -19.49 -6.48
C LEU A 13 -8.51 -18.49 -7.62
N GLU A 14 -9.54 -18.66 -8.43
CA GLU A 14 -9.91 -17.74 -9.51
C GLU A 14 -10.29 -16.36 -8.95
N SER A 15 -11.11 -16.33 -7.91
CA SER A 15 -11.50 -15.09 -7.22
C SER A 15 -10.33 -14.37 -6.59
N ALA A 16 -9.40 -15.09 -5.96
CA ALA A 16 -8.17 -14.52 -5.38
C ALA A 16 -7.24 -13.97 -6.46
N PHE A 17 -7.14 -14.64 -7.61
CA PHE A 17 -6.36 -14.19 -8.76
C PHE A 17 -6.92 -12.88 -9.36
N ILE A 18 -8.24 -12.80 -9.53
CA ILE A 18 -8.93 -11.58 -9.99
C ILE A 18 -8.64 -10.41 -9.05
N LEU A 19 -8.72 -10.62 -7.74
CA LEU A 19 -8.42 -9.58 -6.76
C LEU A 19 -6.95 -9.13 -6.82
N THR A 20 -6.02 -10.06 -7.03
CA THR A 20 -4.60 -9.74 -7.16
C THR A 20 -4.33 -8.89 -8.40
N ILE A 21 -4.90 -9.26 -9.56
CA ILE A 21 -4.76 -8.48 -10.80
C ILE A 21 -5.37 -7.09 -10.64
N SER A 22 -6.57 -7.00 -10.06
CA SER A 22 -7.20 -5.68 -9.85
C SER A 22 -6.40 -4.81 -8.88
N THR A 23 -5.81 -5.37 -7.84
CA THR A 23 -4.93 -4.64 -6.93
C THR A 23 -3.67 -4.12 -7.64
N ALA A 24 -3.04 -4.94 -8.50
CA ALA A 24 -1.92 -4.51 -9.33
C ALA A 24 -2.32 -3.38 -10.29
N PHE A 25 -3.47 -3.51 -10.94
CA PHE A 25 -4.03 -2.46 -11.81
C PHE A 25 -4.27 -1.15 -11.04
N VAL A 26 -4.88 -1.20 -9.86
CA VAL A 26 -5.12 -0.03 -8.99
C VAL A 26 -3.81 0.67 -8.63
N LYS A 27 -2.76 -0.09 -8.32
CA LYS A 27 -1.42 0.47 -8.02
C LYS A 27 -0.79 1.15 -9.25
N LEU A 28 -0.92 0.52 -10.42
CA LEU A 28 -0.45 1.10 -11.68
C LEU A 28 -1.25 2.37 -12.04
N ALA A 29 -2.57 2.34 -11.95
CA ALA A 29 -3.42 3.50 -12.17
C ALA A 29 -3.09 4.65 -11.19
N GLY A 30 -2.77 4.32 -9.93
CA GLY A 30 -2.30 5.28 -8.94
C GLY A 30 -0.96 5.93 -9.32
N LEU A 31 -0.03 5.19 -9.94
CA LEU A 31 1.23 5.75 -10.44
C LEU A 31 0.98 6.63 -11.68
N LEU A 32 0.16 6.13 -12.63
CA LEU A 32 -0.22 6.89 -13.82
C LEU A 32 -0.95 8.20 -13.48
N PHE A 33 -1.76 8.22 -12.42
CA PHE A 33 -2.38 9.44 -11.90
C PHE A 33 -1.34 10.44 -11.39
N THR A 34 -0.26 9.95 -10.75
CA THR A 34 0.74 10.84 -10.13
C THR A 34 1.44 11.71 -11.17
N ILE A 35 1.74 11.19 -12.36
CA ILE A 35 2.48 11.92 -13.40
C ILE A 35 1.74 13.20 -13.84
N PRO A 36 0.51 13.15 -14.39
CA PRO A 36 -0.18 14.36 -14.80
C PRO A 36 -0.48 15.30 -13.63
N ILE A 37 -0.90 14.75 -12.49
CA ILE A 37 -1.31 15.60 -11.37
C ILE A 37 -0.13 16.35 -10.74
N SER A 38 1.06 15.73 -10.66
CA SER A 38 2.27 16.39 -10.15
C SER A 38 2.74 17.52 -11.06
N ASN A 39 2.58 17.36 -12.38
CA ASN A 39 2.91 18.42 -13.35
C ASN A 39 1.88 19.54 -13.43
N MET A 40 0.66 19.31 -12.94
CA MET A 40 -0.37 20.34 -12.83
C MET A 40 -0.29 21.11 -11.52
N LEU A 41 -0.09 20.39 -10.41
CA LEU A 41 -0.13 20.97 -9.06
C LEU A 41 1.25 21.39 -8.53
N GLY A 42 2.34 20.95 -9.17
CA GLY A 42 3.70 21.17 -8.64
C GLY A 42 3.90 20.54 -7.26
N GLY A 43 4.96 20.92 -6.58
CA GLY A 43 5.25 20.46 -5.22
C GLY A 43 4.23 20.96 -4.20
N GLU A 44 3.83 22.23 -4.29
CA GLU A 44 2.93 22.87 -3.32
C GLU A 44 1.53 22.22 -3.30
N GLY A 45 0.86 22.14 -4.45
CA GLY A 45 -0.46 21.53 -4.52
C GLY A 45 -0.45 20.03 -4.20
N MET A 46 0.66 19.33 -4.52
CA MET A 46 0.86 17.95 -4.09
C MET A 46 1.08 17.84 -2.59
N GLY A 47 1.68 18.84 -1.95
CA GLY A 47 1.80 18.92 -0.49
C GLY A 47 0.41 18.96 0.18
N TYR A 48 -0.48 19.85 -0.29
CA TYR A 48 -1.87 19.92 0.20
C TYR A 48 -2.63 18.61 -0.01
N PHE A 49 -2.42 17.98 -1.18
CA PHE A 49 -3.00 16.68 -1.50
C PHE A 49 -2.55 15.58 -0.53
N TYR A 50 -1.24 15.44 -0.29
CA TYR A 50 -0.72 14.38 0.58
C TYR A 50 -1.05 14.63 2.05
N ALA A 51 -0.99 15.88 2.52
CA ALA A 51 -1.34 16.25 3.87
C ALA A 51 -2.80 15.86 4.20
N ALA A 52 -3.74 16.20 3.31
CA ALA A 52 -5.14 15.80 3.46
C ALA A 52 -5.31 14.26 3.37
N TYR A 53 -4.57 13.62 2.47
CA TYR A 53 -4.66 12.18 2.25
C TYR A 53 -4.15 11.36 3.45
N ASP A 54 -3.15 11.84 4.20
CA ASP A 54 -2.63 11.15 5.38
C ASP A 54 -3.62 11.13 6.54
N ILE A 55 -4.41 12.22 6.72
CA ILE A 55 -5.53 12.25 7.68
C ILE A 55 -6.59 11.23 7.26
N TYR A 56 -6.98 11.26 5.99
CA TYR A 56 -7.95 10.31 5.45
C TYR A 56 -7.48 8.86 5.60
N ASN A 57 -6.22 8.55 5.26
CA ASN A 57 -5.68 7.20 5.31
C ASN A 57 -5.73 6.59 6.71
N MET A 58 -5.49 7.39 7.76
CA MET A 58 -5.62 6.92 9.15
C MET A 58 -7.05 6.43 9.43
N LEU A 59 -8.06 7.19 9.00
CA LEU A 59 -9.47 6.84 9.21
C LEU A 59 -9.95 5.73 8.26
N ALA A 60 -9.49 5.75 7.00
CA ALA A 60 -9.84 4.76 5.99
C ALA A 60 -9.31 3.36 6.30
N VAL A 61 -8.15 3.25 6.96
CA VAL A 61 -7.61 1.95 7.40
C VAL A 61 -8.49 1.31 8.47
N LEU A 62 -9.06 2.10 9.39
CA LEU A 62 -10.06 1.60 10.35
C LEU A 62 -11.26 0.97 9.63
N ALA A 63 -11.74 1.62 8.56
CA ALA A 63 -12.85 1.12 7.76
C ALA A 63 -12.47 -0.09 6.90
N SER A 64 -11.29 -0.10 6.29
CA SER A 64 -10.96 -1.05 5.22
C SER A 64 -10.25 -2.33 5.69
N ALA A 65 -9.62 -2.33 6.87
CA ALA A 65 -8.85 -3.46 7.36
C ALA A 65 -9.70 -4.48 8.13
N GLY A 66 -10.26 -4.09 9.27
CA GLY A 66 -10.95 -5.02 10.17
C GLY A 66 -12.42 -5.24 9.87
N LEU A 67 -13.13 -4.19 9.43
CA LEU A 67 -14.57 -4.26 9.25
C LEU A 67 -15.02 -5.26 8.16
N PRO A 68 -14.43 -5.25 6.94
CA PRO A 68 -14.80 -6.23 5.92
C PRO A 68 -14.43 -7.67 6.32
N VAL A 69 -13.30 -7.83 7.03
CA VAL A 69 -12.85 -9.15 7.50
C VAL A 69 -13.83 -9.73 8.51
N ALA A 70 -14.33 -8.92 9.47
CA ALA A 70 -15.31 -9.35 10.45
C ALA A 70 -16.62 -9.78 9.78
N VAL A 71 -17.15 -8.92 8.88
CA VAL A 71 -18.38 -9.21 8.14
C VAL A 71 -18.23 -10.48 7.28
N SER A 72 -17.12 -10.58 6.53
CA SER A 72 -16.83 -11.71 5.66
C SER A 72 -16.73 -13.02 6.44
N ARG A 73 -16.04 -13.00 7.58
CA ARG A 73 -15.90 -14.19 8.44
C ARG A 73 -17.25 -14.65 9.00
N MET A 74 -18.00 -13.74 9.61
CA MET A 74 -19.31 -14.06 10.20
C MET A 74 -20.28 -14.59 9.15
N ILE A 75 -20.35 -13.96 7.96
CA ILE A 75 -21.20 -14.43 6.85
C ILE A 75 -20.74 -15.80 6.35
N SER A 76 -19.43 -16.01 6.19
CA SER A 76 -18.92 -17.30 5.72
C SER A 76 -19.26 -18.45 6.71
N GLU A 77 -19.16 -18.19 8.01
CA GLU A 77 -19.51 -19.15 9.06
C GLU A 77 -21.01 -19.53 9.00
N THR A 78 -21.90 -18.54 8.83
CA THR A 78 -23.35 -18.77 8.73
C THR A 78 -23.74 -19.49 7.44
N LEU A 79 -23.09 -19.18 6.33
CA LEU A 79 -23.33 -19.86 5.04
C LEU A 79 -22.87 -21.33 5.05
N VAL A 80 -21.80 -21.64 5.79
CA VAL A 80 -21.38 -23.05 5.99
C VAL A 80 -22.43 -23.82 6.79
N ALA A 81 -23.09 -23.16 7.74
CA ALA A 81 -24.21 -23.73 8.51
C ALA A 81 -25.53 -23.77 7.71
N GLY A 82 -25.56 -23.20 6.50
CA GLY A 82 -26.76 -23.16 5.65
C GLY A 82 -27.74 -22.04 5.99
N ASN A 83 -27.42 -21.13 6.90
CA ASN A 83 -28.31 -20.06 7.38
C ASN A 83 -28.10 -18.76 6.56
N THR A 84 -28.80 -18.66 5.43
CA THR A 84 -28.77 -17.47 4.55
C THR A 84 -29.48 -16.26 5.16
N ASP A 85 -30.51 -16.49 5.99
CA ASP A 85 -31.24 -15.40 6.66
C ASP A 85 -30.38 -14.69 7.69
N GLU A 86 -29.55 -15.42 8.42
CA GLU A 86 -28.58 -14.83 9.33
C GLU A 86 -27.47 -14.08 8.60
N ALA A 87 -26.97 -14.59 7.47
CA ALA A 87 -26.00 -13.89 6.63
C ALA A 87 -26.54 -12.53 6.16
N GLU A 88 -27.80 -12.48 5.72
CA GLU A 88 -28.49 -11.25 5.34
C GLU A 88 -28.70 -10.30 6.55
N ARG A 89 -28.98 -10.84 7.73
CA ARG A 89 -29.12 -10.04 8.96
C ARG A 89 -27.79 -9.42 9.37
N ILE A 90 -26.70 -10.19 9.35
CA ILE A 90 -25.34 -9.70 9.61
C ILE A 90 -25.00 -8.53 8.67
N TYR A 91 -25.29 -8.68 7.37
CA TYR A 91 -25.09 -7.60 6.40
C TYR A 91 -25.91 -6.35 6.75
N LYS A 92 -27.21 -6.48 7.03
CA LYS A 92 -28.06 -5.33 7.36
C LYS A 92 -27.64 -4.61 8.63
N VAL A 93 -27.26 -5.37 9.67
CA VAL A 93 -26.78 -4.80 10.94
C VAL A 93 -25.44 -4.10 10.73
N SER A 94 -24.49 -4.74 10.04
CA SER A 94 -23.19 -4.14 9.75
C SER A 94 -23.32 -2.89 8.88
N LEU A 95 -24.16 -2.91 7.84
CA LEU A 95 -24.38 -1.76 6.98
C LEU A 95 -24.93 -0.57 7.78
N ARG A 96 -25.93 -0.79 8.64
CA ARG A 96 -26.51 0.26 9.49
C ARG A 96 -25.45 0.89 10.40
N ILE A 97 -24.69 0.07 11.11
CA ILE A 97 -23.68 0.56 12.05
C ILE A 97 -22.55 1.29 11.33
N PHE A 98 -22.04 0.71 10.23
CA PHE A 98 -20.94 1.33 9.48
C PHE A 98 -21.39 2.62 8.79
N THR A 99 -22.65 2.72 8.36
CA THR A 99 -23.22 3.98 7.86
C THR A 99 -23.25 5.05 8.96
N ILE A 100 -23.66 4.69 10.17
CA ILE A 100 -23.68 5.64 11.31
C ILE A 100 -22.24 6.07 11.66
N ILE A 101 -21.33 5.14 11.82
CA ILE A 101 -19.92 5.46 12.15
C ILE A 101 -19.30 6.30 11.03
N GLY A 102 -19.51 5.91 9.77
CA GLY A 102 -19.03 6.66 8.61
C GLY A 102 -19.59 8.07 8.55
N ALA A 103 -20.87 8.26 8.89
CA ALA A 103 -21.51 9.58 8.94
C ALA A 103 -20.90 10.46 10.05
N VAL A 104 -20.66 9.91 11.24
CA VAL A 104 -20.01 10.63 12.36
C VAL A 104 -18.59 11.04 11.98
N ILE A 105 -17.81 10.13 11.38
CA ILE A 105 -16.44 10.43 10.94
C ILE A 105 -16.43 11.46 9.81
N ALA A 106 -17.31 11.34 8.83
CA ALA A 106 -17.43 12.31 7.75
C ALA A 106 -17.84 13.68 8.26
N PHE A 107 -18.77 13.75 9.22
CA PHE A 107 -19.17 14.98 9.88
C PHE A 107 -17.98 15.63 10.62
N ALA A 108 -17.25 14.84 11.41
CA ALA A 108 -16.05 15.30 12.11
C ALA A 108 -14.97 15.79 11.14
N MET A 109 -14.74 15.10 10.01
CA MET A 109 -13.80 15.55 8.98
C MET A 109 -14.25 16.82 8.28
N PHE A 110 -15.54 16.95 7.95
CA PHE A 110 -16.06 18.09 7.20
C PHE A 110 -16.04 19.38 8.03
N PHE A 111 -16.57 19.33 9.24
CA PHE A 111 -16.64 20.50 10.14
C PHE A 111 -15.33 20.74 10.89
N GLY A 112 -14.55 19.69 11.16
CA GLY A 112 -13.24 19.78 11.79
C GLY A 112 -12.08 19.98 10.81
N ALA A 113 -12.34 20.16 9.51
CA ALA A 113 -11.29 20.21 8.48
C ALA A 113 -10.20 21.26 8.76
N ASP A 114 -10.59 22.45 9.22
CA ASP A 114 -9.64 23.52 9.53
C ASP A 114 -8.80 23.18 10.78
N VAL A 115 -9.39 22.51 11.76
CA VAL A 115 -8.66 22.02 12.95
C VAL A 115 -7.63 20.97 12.54
N PHE A 116 -8.02 20.01 11.71
CA PHE A 116 -7.09 19.00 11.20
C PHE A 116 -5.97 19.63 10.37
N ALA A 117 -6.31 20.59 9.49
CA ALA A 117 -5.34 21.31 8.68
C ALA A 117 -4.35 22.12 9.56
N ALA A 118 -4.84 22.74 10.64
CA ALA A 118 -4.01 23.45 11.60
C ALA A 118 -3.08 22.51 12.39
N ILE A 119 -3.57 21.34 12.82
CA ILE A 119 -2.77 20.33 13.54
C ILE A 119 -1.56 19.89 12.71
N ILE A 120 -1.74 19.66 11.40
CA ILE A 120 -0.65 19.26 10.49
C ILE A 120 0.10 20.46 9.88
N LYS A 121 -0.17 21.68 10.34
CA LYS A 121 0.48 22.92 9.83
C LYS A 121 0.35 23.10 8.30
N SER A 122 -0.80 22.73 7.74
CA SER A 122 -1.11 22.89 6.31
C SER A 122 -2.53 23.47 6.14
N PRO A 123 -2.76 24.75 6.46
CA PRO A 123 -4.10 25.35 6.48
C PRO A 123 -4.82 25.24 5.13
N ASN A 124 -4.10 25.38 4.03
CA ASN A 124 -4.64 25.28 2.67
C ASN A 124 -5.09 23.86 2.29
N SER A 125 -4.78 22.82 3.07
CA SER A 125 -5.32 21.47 2.87
C SER A 125 -6.76 21.29 3.39
N GLY A 126 -7.32 22.27 4.13
CA GLY A 126 -8.65 22.17 4.72
C GLY A 126 -9.76 21.88 3.70
N MET A 127 -9.74 22.53 2.52
CA MET A 127 -10.69 22.23 1.44
C MET A 127 -10.59 20.78 0.96
N SER A 128 -9.38 20.27 0.79
CA SER A 128 -9.09 18.88 0.42
C SER A 128 -9.60 17.88 1.47
N ILE A 129 -9.46 18.20 2.77
CA ILE A 129 -9.96 17.39 3.89
C ILE A 129 -11.49 17.33 3.87
N ARG A 130 -12.18 18.47 3.63
CA ARG A 130 -13.66 18.52 3.51
C ARG A 130 -14.16 17.61 2.41
N VAL A 131 -13.52 17.63 1.24
CA VAL A 131 -13.90 16.76 0.11
C VAL A 131 -13.67 15.28 0.43
N LEU A 132 -12.59 14.94 1.15
CA LEU A 132 -12.31 13.58 1.60
C LEU A 132 -13.31 13.02 2.62
N ALA A 133 -14.06 13.87 3.30
CA ALA A 133 -15.13 13.45 4.21
C ALA A 133 -16.16 12.53 3.51
N VAL A 134 -16.51 12.84 2.25
CA VAL A 134 -17.40 12.01 1.42
C VAL A 134 -16.76 10.63 1.15
N THR A 135 -15.46 10.63 0.82
CA THR A 135 -14.72 9.37 0.59
C THR A 135 -14.67 8.53 1.86
N ALA A 136 -14.46 9.15 3.03
CA ALA A 136 -14.44 8.45 4.32
C ALA A 136 -15.80 7.80 4.61
N PHE A 137 -16.90 8.52 4.44
CA PHE A 137 -18.25 7.95 4.55
C PHE A 137 -18.42 6.73 3.65
N CYS A 138 -18.09 6.86 2.38
CA CYS A 138 -18.20 5.77 1.40
C CYS A 138 -17.34 4.56 1.78
N ALA A 139 -16.15 4.77 2.34
CA ALA A 139 -15.26 3.67 2.77
C ALA A 139 -15.89 2.78 3.83
N PHE A 140 -16.59 3.37 4.81
CA PHE A 140 -17.33 2.61 5.83
C PHE A 140 -18.50 1.83 5.23
N VAL A 141 -19.29 2.44 4.35
CA VAL A 141 -20.39 1.77 3.66
C VAL A 141 -19.88 0.61 2.78
N MET A 142 -18.80 0.87 2.02
CA MET A 142 -18.16 -0.16 1.19
C MET A 142 -17.64 -1.34 2.00
N SER A 143 -17.22 -1.12 3.23
CA SER A 143 -16.69 -2.18 4.10
C SER A 143 -17.72 -3.28 4.36
N SER A 144 -18.99 -2.91 4.60
CA SER A 144 -20.08 -3.88 4.76
C SER A 144 -20.37 -4.62 3.45
N LEU A 145 -20.45 -3.88 2.33
CA LEU A 145 -20.75 -4.45 1.02
C LEU A 145 -19.66 -5.40 0.52
N ARG A 146 -18.39 -4.98 0.64
CA ARG A 146 -17.24 -5.83 0.29
C ARG A 146 -17.16 -7.05 1.20
N GLY A 147 -17.37 -6.87 2.51
CA GLY A 147 -17.43 -7.97 3.48
C GLY A 147 -18.52 -8.99 3.15
N TYR A 148 -19.70 -8.52 2.71
CA TYR A 148 -20.79 -9.39 2.26
C TYR A 148 -20.36 -10.28 1.07
N PHE A 149 -19.85 -9.69 0.00
CA PHE A 149 -19.41 -10.46 -1.17
C PHE A 149 -18.21 -11.38 -0.88
N GLN A 150 -17.27 -10.93 -0.07
CA GLN A 150 -16.12 -11.74 0.36
C GLN A 150 -16.57 -12.94 1.20
N GLY A 151 -17.58 -12.75 2.07
CA GLY A 151 -18.19 -13.84 2.85
C GLY A 151 -18.84 -14.91 1.97
N HIS A 152 -19.38 -14.51 0.82
CA HIS A 152 -19.88 -15.42 -0.21
C HIS A 152 -18.78 -16.00 -1.11
N SER A 153 -17.50 -15.70 -0.84
CA SER A 153 -16.35 -16.10 -1.67
C SER A 153 -16.35 -15.49 -3.09
N ILE A 154 -17.06 -14.38 -3.31
CA ILE A 154 -17.17 -13.69 -4.61
C ILE A 154 -16.32 -12.41 -4.55
N MET A 155 -15.04 -12.51 -4.95
CA MET A 155 -14.12 -11.37 -4.93
C MET A 155 -14.28 -10.42 -6.11
N THR A 156 -14.96 -10.82 -7.17
CA THR A 156 -15.12 -10.05 -8.41
C THR A 156 -15.77 -8.68 -8.17
N TYR A 157 -16.81 -8.60 -7.34
CA TYR A 157 -17.47 -7.32 -7.05
C TYR A 157 -16.55 -6.36 -6.29
N THR A 158 -15.75 -6.89 -5.35
CA THR A 158 -14.71 -6.10 -4.67
C THR A 158 -13.66 -5.59 -5.66
N ALA A 159 -13.18 -6.45 -6.56
CA ALA A 159 -12.19 -6.12 -7.57
C ALA A 159 -12.68 -5.00 -8.52
N VAL A 160 -13.88 -5.15 -9.06
CA VAL A 160 -14.48 -4.15 -9.96
C VAL A 160 -14.69 -2.81 -9.24
N SER A 161 -15.17 -2.82 -7.98
CA SER A 161 -15.32 -1.59 -7.20
C SER A 161 -14.00 -0.83 -7.02
N GLN A 162 -12.88 -1.54 -6.80
CA GLN A 162 -11.55 -0.93 -6.70
C GLN A 162 -11.08 -0.35 -8.02
N VAL A 163 -11.37 -1.02 -9.15
CA VAL A 163 -11.05 -0.51 -10.49
C VAL A 163 -11.85 0.76 -10.79
N ILE A 164 -13.15 0.82 -10.44
CA ILE A 164 -13.98 2.03 -10.59
C ILE A 164 -13.37 3.20 -9.82
N GLU A 165 -12.97 3.01 -8.56
CA GLU A 165 -12.29 4.05 -7.77
C GLU A 165 -11.00 4.54 -8.45
N ALA A 166 -10.16 3.60 -8.92
CA ALA A 166 -8.89 3.92 -9.54
C ALA A 166 -9.05 4.68 -10.86
N LEU A 167 -9.99 4.27 -11.72
CA LEU A 167 -10.27 4.94 -12.99
C LEU A 167 -10.91 6.32 -12.78
N SER A 168 -11.86 6.44 -11.84
CA SER A 168 -12.46 7.73 -11.50
C SER A 168 -11.42 8.70 -10.96
N LYS A 169 -10.53 8.24 -10.08
CA LYS A 169 -9.40 9.05 -9.59
C LYS A 169 -8.52 9.51 -10.76
N LEU A 170 -8.16 8.61 -11.68
CA LEU A 170 -7.29 8.94 -12.81
C LEU A 170 -7.95 9.94 -13.76
N ILE A 171 -9.18 9.68 -14.18
CA ILE A 171 -9.86 10.47 -15.20
C ILE A 171 -10.45 11.75 -14.60
N LEU A 172 -11.38 11.58 -13.64
CA LEU A 172 -12.10 12.71 -13.05
C LEU A 172 -11.20 13.54 -12.14
N GLY A 173 -10.26 12.91 -11.41
CA GLY A 173 -9.32 13.61 -10.58
C GLY A 173 -8.41 14.54 -11.38
N CYS A 174 -7.87 14.09 -12.51
CA CYS A 174 -7.08 14.96 -13.39
C CYS A 174 -7.94 16.05 -14.04
N ALA A 175 -9.15 15.73 -14.52
CA ALA A 175 -10.02 16.71 -15.15
C ALA A 175 -10.45 17.80 -14.18
N LEU A 176 -10.93 17.43 -12.98
CA LEU A 176 -11.38 18.39 -11.96
C LEU A 176 -10.21 19.21 -11.40
N ALA A 177 -9.04 18.60 -11.21
CA ALA A 177 -7.85 19.35 -10.83
C ALA A 177 -7.49 20.41 -11.86
N TYR A 178 -7.53 20.07 -13.16
CA TYR A 178 -7.23 21.00 -14.23
C TYR A 178 -8.21 22.18 -14.27
N VAL A 179 -9.52 21.92 -14.08
CA VAL A 179 -10.54 22.96 -14.07
C VAL A 179 -10.39 23.87 -12.86
N LEU A 180 -10.27 23.28 -11.65
CA LEU A 180 -10.20 24.05 -10.41
C LEU A 180 -8.86 24.77 -10.21
N LEU A 181 -7.78 24.29 -10.80
CA LEU A 181 -6.49 24.98 -10.81
C LEU A 181 -6.55 26.34 -11.51
N ARG A 182 -7.48 26.52 -12.45
CA ARG A 182 -7.68 27.76 -13.21
C ARG A 182 -8.60 28.78 -12.53
N THR A 183 -9.15 28.42 -11.38
CA THR A 183 -9.95 29.33 -10.55
C THR A 183 -9.03 30.17 -9.64
N GLU A 184 -9.59 31.15 -8.96
CA GLU A 184 -8.88 31.96 -7.96
C GLU A 184 -8.26 31.12 -6.82
N LEU A 185 -8.75 29.90 -6.61
CA LEU A 185 -8.24 28.95 -5.60
C LEU A 185 -6.89 28.31 -5.97
N ALA A 186 -6.44 28.47 -7.21
CA ALA A 186 -5.15 27.98 -7.70
C ALA A 186 -4.81 26.54 -7.21
N TYR A 187 -3.66 26.35 -6.55
CA TYR A 187 -3.22 25.02 -6.07
C TYR A 187 -4.13 24.40 -5.00
N VAL A 188 -4.82 25.22 -4.21
CA VAL A 188 -5.79 24.74 -3.21
C VAL A 188 -6.99 24.09 -3.92
N GLY A 189 -7.54 24.80 -4.93
CA GLY A 189 -8.63 24.29 -5.75
C GLY A 189 -8.20 23.07 -6.56
N GLY A 190 -7.01 23.10 -7.17
CA GLY A 190 -6.45 21.99 -7.92
C GLY A 190 -6.28 20.71 -7.08
N SER A 191 -5.76 20.84 -5.86
CA SER A 191 -5.64 19.72 -4.91
C SER A 191 -7.01 19.15 -4.53
N ALA A 192 -7.97 20.02 -4.19
CA ALA A 192 -9.33 19.62 -3.88
C ALA A 192 -10.01 18.94 -5.08
N GLY A 193 -9.79 19.44 -6.31
CA GLY A 193 -10.29 18.84 -7.55
C GLY A 193 -9.75 17.43 -7.79
N ALA A 194 -8.45 17.23 -7.58
CA ALA A 194 -7.84 15.91 -7.66
C ALA A 194 -8.50 14.92 -6.68
N ILE A 195 -8.81 15.37 -5.48
CA ILE A 195 -9.49 14.60 -4.44
C ILE A 195 -10.97 14.40 -4.75
N MET A 196 -11.65 15.37 -5.38
CA MET A 196 -13.04 15.19 -5.81
C MET A 196 -13.19 13.99 -6.75
N GLY A 197 -12.23 13.74 -7.63
CA GLY A 197 -12.22 12.54 -8.45
C GLY A 197 -12.17 11.23 -7.64
N VAL A 198 -11.49 11.23 -6.50
CA VAL A 198 -11.48 10.10 -5.55
C VAL A 198 -12.85 9.94 -4.90
N SER A 199 -13.45 11.04 -4.45
CA SER A 199 -14.77 11.04 -3.78
C SER A 199 -15.88 10.58 -4.73
N VAL A 200 -15.88 11.07 -5.96
CA VAL A 200 -16.83 10.60 -7.00
C VAL A 200 -16.63 9.11 -7.28
N GLY A 201 -15.38 8.65 -7.38
CA GLY A 201 -15.06 7.22 -7.54
C GLY A 201 -15.58 6.36 -6.40
N ALA A 202 -15.47 6.84 -5.16
CA ALA A 202 -16.03 6.15 -4.00
C ALA A 202 -17.55 6.06 -4.05
N VAL A 203 -18.25 7.14 -4.42
CA VAL A 203 -19.71 7.14 -4.60
C VAL A 203 -20.15 6.18 -5.71
N LEU A 204 -19.46 6.19 -6.86
CA LEU A 204 -19.74 5.27 -7.96
C LEU A 204 -19.52 3.80 -7.53
N SER A 205 -18.49 3.53 -6.74
CA SER A 205 -18.19 2.20 -6.21
C SER A 205 -19.26 1.71 -5.23
N VAL A 206 -19.71 2.57 -4.32
CA VAL A 206 -20.85 2.27 -3.42
C VAL A 206 -22.10 1.95 -4.24
N THR A 207 -22.42 2.80 -5.23
CA THR A 207 -23.58 2.61 -6.11
C THR A 207 -23.52 1.29 -6.85
N TYR A 208 -22.35 0.97 -7.45
CA TYR A 208 -22.12 -0.31 -8.11
C TYR A 208 -22.33 -1.51 -7.17
N LEU A 209 -21.75 -1.45 -5.97
CA LEU A 209 -21.86 -2.53 -4.98
C LEU A 209 -23.31 -2.71 -4.49
N LEU A 210 -24.06 -1.61 -4.27
CA LEU A 210 -25.47 -1.66 -3.87
C LEU A 210 -26.36 -2.27 -4.96
N ILE A 211 -26.16 -1.87 -6.22
CA ILE A 211 -26.88 -2.45 -7.36
C ILE A 211 -26.57 -3.95 -7.50
N SER A 212 -25.29 -4.30 -7.41
CA SER A 212 -24.83 -5.69 -7.47
C SER A 212 -25.43 -6.54 -6.34
N LYS A 213 -25.47 -5.98 -5.12
CA LYS A 213 -26.07 -6.65 -3.95
C LYS A 213 -27.57 -6.88 -4.16
N ARG A 214 -28.30 -5.87 -4.64
CA ARG A 214 -29.74 -6.01 -4.92
C ARG A 214 -30.03 -7.12 -5.95
N ARG A 215 -29.19 -7.22 -7.00
CA ARG A 215 -29.30 -8.27 -8.02
C ARG A 215 -28.99 -9.65 -7.45
N PHE A 216 -27.90 -9.75 -6.69
CA PHE A 216 -27.47 -11.01 -6.07
C PHE A 216 -28.48 -11.54 -5.05
N SER A 217 -28.98 -10.68 -4.16
CA SER A 217 -29.95 -11.08 -3.11
C SER A 217 -31.29 -11.62 -3.67
N LYS A 218 -31.69 -11.18 -4.87
CA LYS A 218 -32.90 -11.73 -5.52
C LYS A 218 -32.78 -13.21 -5.92
N SER A 219 -31.54 -13.71 -6.04
CA SER A 219 -31.28 -15.12 -6.41
C SER A 219 -31.12 -16.04 -5.19
N GLU A 220 -30.95 -15.49 -3.99
CA GLU A 220 -30.81 -16.28 -2.77
C GLU A 220 -32.17 -16.67 -2.22
N LYS A 221 -32.28 -17.96 -1.83
CA LYS A 221 -33.50 -18.48 -1.19
C LYS A 221 -33.36 -18.35 0.33
N PRO A 222 -34.39 -17.87 1.04
CA PRO A 222 -34.40 -17.87 2.49
C PRO A 222 -34.22 -19.29 3.05
N SER A 223 -33.49 -19.42 4.15
CA SER A 223 -33.28 -20.71 4.82
C SER A 223 -34.39 -21.08 5.81
N GLY A 224 -35.14 -20.07 6.30
CA GLY A 224 -36.12 -20.22 7.36
C GLY A 224 -35.55 -20.59 8.73
N MET A 225 -34.22 -20.46 8.89
CA MET A 225 -33.53 -20.77 10.14
C MET A 225 -33.60 -19.63 11.14
N PRO A 226 -33.48 -19.89 12.46
CA PRO A 226 -33.45 -18.86 13.48
C PRO A 226 -32.23 -17.94 13.30
N VAL A 227 -32.44 -16.65 13.54
CA VAL A 227 -31.44 -15.61 13.36
C VAL A 227 -31.08 -15.00 14.73
N ARG A 228 -29.78 -14.79 14.96
CA ARG A 228 -29.29 -14.17 16.20
C ARG A 228 -29.77 -12.70 16.33
N GLY A 229 -29.96 -12.25 17.57
CA GLY A 229 -30.33 -10.86 17.85
C GLY A 229 -29.22 -9.86 17.47
N ASP A 230 -29.62 -8.63 17.10
CA ASP A 230 -28.71 -7.57 16.66
C ASP A 230 -27.58 -7.32 17.65
N LYS A 231 -27.86 -7.30 18.97
CA LYS A 231 -26.84 -7.09 20.02
C LYS A 231 -25.73 -8.14 19.98
N ALA A 232 -26.07 -9.41 19.74
CA ALA A 232 -25.07 -10.49 19.65
C ALA A 232 -24.20 -10.32 18.39
N ILE A 233 -24.83 -10.01 17.25
CA ILE A 233 -24.12 -9.73 15.99
C ILE A 233 -23.16 -8.56 16.15
N ILE A 234 -23.60 -7.46 16.76
CA ILE A 234 -22.77 -6.26 17.00
C ILE A 234 -21.56 -6.59 17.88
N LYS A 235 -21.80 -7.30 18.99
CA LYS A 235 -20.73 -7.68 19.93
C LYS A 235 -19.65 -8.52 19.24
N GLU A 236 -20.05 -9.50 18.44
CA GLU A 236 -19.14 -10.36 17.71
C GLU A 236 -18.40 -9.61 16.61
N LEU A 237 -19.11 -8.77 15.84
CA LEU A 237 -18.54 -7.94 14.80
C LEU A 237 -17.40 -7.07 15.34
N PHE A 238 -17.62 -6.35 16.44
CA PHE A 238 -16.58 -5.52 17.03
C PHE A 238 -15.47 -6.32 17.70
N ARG A 239 -15.78 -7.48 18.27
CA ARG A 239 -14.76 -8.38 18.82
C ARG A 239 -13.75 -8.84 17.78
N ILE A 240 -14.19 -9.02 16.54
CA ILE A 240 -13.31 -9.39 15.42
C ILE A 240 -12.67 -8.15 14.78
N ALA A 241 -13.47 -7.10 14.51
CA ALA A 241 -13.04 -5.94 13.76
C ALA A 241 -12.00 -5.09 14.50
N ILE A 242 -12.21 -4.82 15.80
CA ILE A 242 -11.34 -3.89 16.56
C ILE A 242 -9.88 -4.34 16.60
N PRO A 243 -9.53 -5.57 16.99
CA PRO A 243 -8.13 -5.99 17.02
C PRO A 243 -7.44 -5.91 15.66
N VAL A 244 -8.15 -6.29 14.59
CA VAL A 244 -7.62 -6.25 13.21
C VAL A 244 -7.43 -4.82 12.74
N SER A 245 -8.43 -3.94 12.96
CA SER A 245 -8.34 -2.52 12.59
C SER A 245 -7.25 -1.80 13.37
N LEU A 246 -7.15 -2.01 14.68
CA LEU A 246 -6.11 -1.39 15.51
C LEU A 246 -4.72 -1.81 15.05
N GLY A 247 -4.50 -3.11 14.81
CA GLY A 247 -3.21 -3.61 14.30
C GLY A 247 -2.81 -2.98 12.97
N ALA A 248 -3.74 -2.84 12.03
CA ALA A 248 -3.50 -2.19 10.74
C ALA A 248 -3.30 -0.67 10.85
N SER A 249 -3.96 -0.03 11.82
CA SER A 249 -3.93 1.43 11.98
C SER A 249 -2.61 1.96 12.54
N VAL A 250 -1.82 1.13 13.23
CA VAL A 250 -0.52 1.55 13.80
C VAL A 250 0.36 2.20 12.74
N MET A 251 0.47 1.59 11.56
CA MET A 251 1.31 2.12 10.49
C MET A 251 0.77 3.44 9.91
N SER A 252 -0.56 3.56 9.80
CA SER A 252 -1.19 4.80 9.33
C SER A 252 -1.07 5.92 10.34
N LEU A 253 -1.14 5.61 11.63
CA LEU A 253 -0.90 6.55 12.72
C LEU A 253 0.55 7.05 12.71
N VAL A 254 1.53 6.15 12.55
CA VAL A 254 2.94 6.51 12.40
C VAL A 254 3.14 7.43 11.21
N ASN A 255 2.49 7.19 10.08
CA ASN A 255 2.57 8.08 8.91
C ASN A 255 1.98 9.46 9.18
N LEU A 256 0.85 9.56 9.88
CA LEU A 256 0.24 10.85 10.23
C LEU A 256 1.09 11.65 11.22
N ILE A 257 1.65 10.98 12.24
CA ILE A 257 2.62 11.59 13.17
C ILE A 257 3.84 12.11 12.39
N ASP A 258 4.35 11.29 11.48
CA ASP A 258 5.46 11.61 10.59
C ASP A 258 5.21 12.92 9.81
N THR A 259 4.05 13.02 9.15
CA THR A 259 3.61 14.23 8.44
C THR A 259 3.58 15.45 9.35
N THR A 260 2.96 15.30 10.52
CA THR A 260 2.82 16.40 11.49
C THR A 260 4.18 16.86 12.02
N VAL A 261 5.07 15.92 12.35
CA VAL A 261 6.43 16.22 12.83
C VAL A 261 7.23 16.94 11.74
N ILE A 262 7.24 16.40 10.51
CA ILE A 262 7.97 17.01 9.39
C ILE A 262 7.50 18.45 9.15
N MET A 263 6.17 18.65 9.04
CA MET A 263 5.61 19.97 8.75
C MET A 263 5.89 20.97 9.86
N ARG A 264 5.80 20.56 11.14
CA ARG A 264 6.16 21.42 12.28
C ARG A 264 7.62 21.78 12.31
N VAL A 265 8.52 20.81 12.09
CA VAL A 265 9.96 21.04 12.14
C VAL A 265 10.41 21.96 11.00
N LEU A 266 9.84 21.79 9.80
CA LEU A 266 10.14 22.70 8.67
C LEU A 266 9.69 24.13 8.96
N GLN A 267 8.54 24.33 9.58
CA GLN A 267 7.98 25.67 9.84
C GLN A 267 8.53 26.28 11.14
N ASP A 268 8.36 25.58 12.26
CA ASP A 268 8.70 26.11 13.60
C ASP A 268 10.21 25.97 13.87
N GLY A 269 10.88 24.94 13.32
CA GLY A 269 12.31 24.69 13.51
C GLY A 269 13.21 25.45 12.52
N LEU A 270 12.88 25.40 11.23
CA LEU A 270 13.67 26.04 10.17
C LEU A 270 13.10 27.39 9.70
N GLY A 271 11.93 27.81 10.21
CA GLY A 271 11.31 29.09 9.87
C GLY A 271 10.79 29.17 8.42
N TYR A 272 10.49 28.04 7.78
CA TYR A 272 9.96 28.07 6.42
C TYR A 272 8.49 28.51 6.43
N THR A 273 8.08 29.21 5.35
CA THR A 273 6.66 29.47 5.11
C THR A 273 5.90 28.17 4.91
N TYR A 274 4.58 28.18 5.14
CA TYR A 274 3.77 26.97 4.94
C TYR A 274 3.72 26.53 3.47
N GLU A 275 3.85 27.45 2.50
CA GLU A 275 3.95 27.12 1.06
C GLU A 275 5.25 26.35 0.78
N ARG A 276 6.39 26.82 1.31
CA ARG A 276 7.67 26.15 1.11
C ARG A 276 7.70 24.78 1.78
N ALA A 277 7.16 24.67 3.00
CA ALA A 277 7.04 23.40 3.70
C ALA A 277 6.13 22.41 2.94
N ASN A 278 4.97 22.86 2.42
CA ASN A 278 4.11 22.03 1.60
C ASN A 278 4.75 21.65 0.26
N TRP A 279 5.51 22.55 -0.37
CA TRP A 279 6.25 22.24 -1.59
C TRP A 279 7.25 21.09 -1.36
N LEU A 280 8.05 21.16 -0.30
CA LEU A 280 8.99 20.10 0.09
C LEU A 280 8.25 18.79 0.40
N TYR A 281 7.14 18.88 1.15
CA TYR A 281 6.34 17.73 1.52
C TYR A 281 5.67 17.06 0.31
N GLY A 282 5.24 17.83 -0.68
CA GLY A 282 4.69 17.30 -1.93
C GLY A 282 5.73 16.54 -2.75
N VAL A 283 6.94 17.09 -2.87
CA VAL A 283 8.08 16.41 -3.53
C VAL A 283 8.43 15.11 -2.80
N PHE A 284 8.53 15.16 -1.47
CA PHE A 284 8.74 13.99 -0.61
C PHE A 284 7.64 12.94 -0.80
N GLY A 285 6.38 13.36 -0.83
CA GLY A 285 5.21 12.47 -1.02
C GLY A 285 5.26 11.71 -2.35
N ASN A 286 5.68 12.37 -3.44
CA ASN A 286 5.88 11.72 -4.73
C ASN A 286 7.01 10.70 -4.70
N ALA A 287 8.16 11.04 -4.11
CA ALA A 287 9.26 10.09 -3.93
C ALA A 287 8.84 8.88 -3.07
N LYS A 288 8.10 9.12 -1.97
CA LYS A 288 7.51 8.08 -1.11
C LYS A 288 6.54 7.18 -1.87
N LYS A 289 5.81 7.70 -2.83
CA LYS A 289 4.88 6.92 -3.66
C LYS A 289 5.61 5.96 -4.59
N ILE A 290 6.74 6.38 -5.18
CA ILE A 290 7.60 5.50 -5.97
C ILE A 290 8.23 4.41 -5.10
N PHE A 291 8.73 4.79 -3.92
CA PHE A 291 9.21 3.83 -2.91
C PHE A 291 8.19 2.73 -2.59
N ASN A 292 6.90 3.08 -2.50
CA ASN A 292 5.83 2.12 -2.22
C ASN A 292 5.45 1.22 -3.40
N PHE A 293 5.89 1.51 -4.63
CA PHE A 293 5.52 0.72 -5.82
C PHE A 293 6.09 -0.71 -5.79
N PRO A 294 7.37 -0.97 -5.50
CA PRO A 294 7.90 -2.33 -5.39
C PRO A 294 7.19 -3.18 -4.31
N SER A 295 6.72 -2.56 -3.22
CA SER A 295 6.03 -3.26 -2.14
C SER A 295 4.74 -3.95 -2.62
N ALA A 296 4.09 -3.41 -3.66
CA ALA A 296 2.89 -3.99 -4.25
C ALA A 296 3.12 -5.40 -4.83
N PHE A 297 4.35 -5.71 -5.20
CA PHE A 297 4.74 -7.02 -5.70
C PHE A 297 5.29 -7.93 -4.61
N ILE A 298 5.92 -7.37 -3.57
CA ILE A 298 6.51 -8.12 -2.45
C ILE A 298 5.41 -8.72 -1.56
N ILE A 299 4.35 -7.94 -1.25
CA ILE A 299 3.29 -8.35 -0.32
C ILE A 299 2.54 -9.63 -0.78
N PRO A 300 2.09 -9.78 -2.05
CA PRO A 300 1.42 -11.00 -2.50
C PRO A 300 2.29 -12.26 -2.38
N PHE A 301 3.60 -12.14 -2.64
CA PHE A 301 4.53 -13.25 -2.41
C PHE A 301 4.55 -13.68 -0.95
N THR A 302 4.59 -12.72 -0.05
CA THR A 302 4.61 -12.96 1.39
C THR A 302 3.35 -13.71 1.83
N VAL A 303 2.18 -13.26 1.37
CA VAL A 303 0.88 -13.89 1.71
C VAL A 303 0.77 -15.31 1.17
N SER A 304 1.30 -15.59 -0.04
CA SER A 304 1.22 -16.92 -0.66
C SER A 304 2.09 -17.96 0.02
N ILE A 305 3.17 -17.56 0.66
CA ILE A 305 4.13 -18.46 1.31
C ILE A 305 3.73 -18.80 2.75
N LEU A 306 2.98 -17.90 3.41
CA LEU A 306 2.54 -18.05 4.79
C LEU A 306 1.90 -19.43 5.09
N PRO A 307 0.89 -19.91 4.33
CA PRO A 307 0.26 -21.21 4.59
C PRO A 307 1.23 -22.40 4.46
N VAL A 308 2.13 -22.34 3.46
CA VAL A 308 3.10 -23.42 3.20
C VAL A 308 4.10 -23.52 4.35
N LEU A 309 4.56 -22.36 4.84
CA LEU A 309 5.51 -22.29 5.96
C LEU A 309 4.85 -22.72 7.27
N THR A 310 3.60 -22.28 7.52
CA THR A 310 2.82 -22.69 8.69
C THR A 310 2.61 -24.21 8.70
N ALA A 311 2.25 -24.81 7.56
CA ALA A 311 2.07 -26.27 7.45
C ALA A 311 3.35 -27.04 7.76
N ALA A 312 4.49 -26.62 7.20
CA ALA A 312 5.79 -27.26 7.48
C ALA A 312 6.19 -27.10 8.97
N TYR A 313 5.95 -25.93 9.55
CA TYR A 313 6.24 -25.67 10.96
C TYR A 313 5.37 -26.54 11.90
N THR A 314 4.07 -26.63 11.63
CA THR A 314 3.13 -27.45 12.39
C THR A 314 3.45 -28.94 12.29
N ALA A 315 3.88 -29.39 11.11
CA ALA A 315 4.35 -30.76 10.87
C ALA A 315 5.72 -31.07 11.50
N LYS A 316 6.39 -30.08 12.12
CA LYS A 316 7.76 -30.19 12.68
C LYS A 316 8.80 -30.61 11.61
N ASP A 317 8.54 -30.37 10.34
CA ASP A 317 9.44 -30.63 9.22
C ASP A 317 10.51 -29.54 9.14
N LYS A 318 11.66 -29.78 9.79
CA LYS A 318 12.79 -28.83 9.85
C LYS A 318 13.36 -28.51 8.47
N ASP A 319 13.46 -29.50 7.59
CA ASP A 319 14.01 -29.33 6.24
C ASP A 319 13.05 -28.56 5.36
N GLY A 320 11.76 -28.85 5.44
CA GLY A 320 10.70 -28.08 4.79
C GLY A 320 10.66 -26.63 5.25
N VAL A 321 10.81 -26.36 6.54
CA VAL A 321 10.91 -25.01 7.08
C VAL A 321 12.14 -24.28 6.54
N ALA A 322 13.34 -24.89 6.60
CA ALA A 322 14.58 -24.28 6.10
C ALA A 322 14.52 -23.96 4.61
N LYS A 323 13.98 -24.90 3.80
CA LYS A 323 13.78 -24.72 2.35
C LYS A 323 12.80 -23.59 2.04
N ASN A 324 11.66 -23.53 2.74
CA ASN A 324 10.66 -22.51 2.52
C ASN A 324 11.16 -21.13 2.98
N LEU A 325 11.88 -21.03 4.09
CA LEU A 325 12.55 -19.79 4.54
C LEU A 325 13.52 -19.29 3.47
N THR A 326 14.38 -20.18 2.94
CA THR A 326 15.34 -19.83 1.89
C THR A 326 14.63 -19.30 0.64
N ASN A 327 13.54 -19.94 0.23
CA ASN A 327 12.76 -19.50 -0.92
C ASN A 327 12.06 -18.15 -0.68
N CYS A 328 11.52 -17.91 0.53
CA CYS A 328 10.93 -16.64 0.92
C CYS A 328 11.91 -15.49 0.72
N PHE A 329 13.09 -15.60 1.32
CA PHE A 329 14.13 -14.57 1.20
C PHE A 329 14.64 -14.45 -0.25
N LYS A 330 14.85 -15.56 -0.94
CA LYS A 330 15.29 -15.56 -2.34
C LYS A 330 14.35 -14.76 -3.24
N TYR A 331 13.05 -15.07 -3.24
CA TYR A 331 12.10 -14.40 -4.14
C TYR A 331 11.85 -12.94 -3.79
N ALA A 332 11.89 -12.59 -2.50
CA ALA A 332 11.76 -11.20 -2.10
C ALA A 332 12.98 -10.37 -2.48
N MET A 333 14.18 -10.89 -2.23
CA MET A 333 15.40 -10.18 -2.61
C MET A 333 15.54 -10.07 -4.12
N LEU A 334 15.03 -11.05 -4.87
CA LEU A 334 14.99 -11.02 -6.34
C LEU A 334 14.23 -9.82 -6.90
N LEU A 335 13.24 -9.32 -6.18
CA LEU A 335 12.48 -8.12 -6.54
C LEU A 335 13.04 -6.85 -5.86
N ALA A 336 13.37 -6.95 -4.57
CA ALA A 336 13.72 -5.79 -3.78
C ALA A 336 15.11 -5.22 -4.09
N LEU A 337 16.12 -6.07 -4.31
CA LEU A 337 17.49 -5.62 -4.57
C LEU A 337 17.61 -4.85 -5.89
N PRO A 338 17.15 -5.38 -7.05
CA PRO A 338 17.23 -4.62 -8.29
C PRO A 338 16.35 -3.37 -8.27
N ALA A 339 15.16 -3.43 -7.65
CA ALA A 339 14.29 -2.28 -7.52
C ALA A 339 14.94 -1.19 -6.65
N GLY A 340 15.49 -1.55 -5.48
CA GLY A 340 16.15 -0.61 -4.59
C GLY A 340 17.39 0.02 -5.21
N ILE A 341 18.30 -0.77 -5.77
CA ILE A 341 19.51 -0.29 -6.45
C ILE A 341 19.14 0.54 -7.69
N GLY A 342 18.18 0.08 -8.48
CA GLY A 342 17.70 0.80 -9.66
C GLY A 342 17.09 2.16 -9.29
N ILE A 343 16.26 2.23 -8.27
CA ILE A 343 15.67 3.48 -7.76
C ILE A 343 16.77 4.41 -7.23
N THR A 344 17.76 3.90 -6.49
CA THR A 344 18.87 4.72 -5.98
C THR A 344 19.68 5.36 -7.11
N ILE A 345 20.05 4.58 -8.11
CA ILE A 345 20.92 5.03 -9.21
C ILE A 345 20.18 5.90 -10.23
N LEU A 346 18.94 5.52 -10.54
CA LEU A 346 18.11 6.21 -11.54
C LEU A 346 17.10 7.18 -10.90
N ALA A 347 17.38 7.65 -9.66
CA ALA A 347 16.48 8.55 -8.94
C ALA A 347 16.19 9.85 -9.71
N GLU A 348 17.23 10.47 -10.27
CA GLU A 348 17.10 11.71 -11.04
C GLU A 348 16.23 11.53 -12.29
N PRO A 349 16.50 10.61 -13.23
CA PRO A 349 15.62 10.42 -14.38
C PRO A 349 14.20 9.97 -14.00
N ILE A 350 14.03 9.18 -12.93
CA ILE A 350 12.70 8.79 -12.45
C ILE A 350 11.91 10.02 -11.99
N MET A 351 12.53 10.94 -11.22
CA MET A 351 11.88 12.16 -10.79
C MET A 351 11.58 13.10 -11.97
N HIS A 352 12.45 13.19 -12.97
CA HIS A 352 12.20 13.93 -14.21
C HIS A 352 11.10 13.30 -15.09
N ILE A 353 10.81 12.02 -14.96
CA ILE A 353 9.63 11.40 -15.59
C ILE A 353 8.35 11.87 -14.88
N ILE A 354 8.37 12.00 -13.56
CA ILE A 354 7.23 12.43 -12.76
C ILE A 354 6.99 13.93 -12.89
N TYR A 355 8.05 14.72 -12.75
CA TYR A 355 8.02 16.18 -12.82
C TYR A 355 8.65 16.68 -14.13
N PHE A 356 8.02 16.35 -15.28
CA PHE A 356 8.61 16.69 -16.57
C PHE A 356 8.44 18.16 -16.97
N ARG A 357 7.56 18.92 -16.29
CA ARG A 357 7.35 20.36 -16.51
C ARG A 357 8.01 21.24 -15.45
N THR A 358 8.37 20.67 -14.34
CA THR A 358 8.89 21.38 -13.16
C THR A 358 10.20 20.75 -12.73
N PRO A 359 11.33 21.13 -13.36
CA PRO A 359 12.65 20.55 -13.08
C PRO A 359 13.14 20.78 -11.66
N ASP A 360 12.73 21.87 -11.01
CA ASP A 360 13.14 22.16 -9.62
C ASP A 360 12.63 21.11 -8.64
N GLU A 361 11.38 20.66 -8.82
CA GLU A 361 10.80 19.55 -8.04
C GLU A 361 11.49 18.23 -8.36
N ALA A 362 11.84 18.00 -9.63
CA ALA A 362 12.57 16.79 -10.01
C ALA A 362 13.94 16.74 -9.34
N ASN A 363 14.69 17.85 -9.39
CA ASN A 363 16.03 17.96 -8.78
C ASN A 363 15.98 17.85 -7.25
N ALA A 364 15.00 18.48 -6.61
CA ALA A 364 14.80 18.37 -5.16
C ALA A 364 14.37 16.96 -4.72
N GLY A 365 13.60 16.26 -5.56
CA GLY A 365 13.10 14.92 -5.28
C GLY A 365 14.10 13.79 -5.53
N ALA A 366 15.08 14.00 -6.41
CA ALA A 366 16.05 12.97 -6.77
C ALA A 366 16.85 12.45 -5.57
N PRO A 367 17.47 13.27 -4.72
CA PRO A 367 18.17 12.78 -3.53
C PRO A 367 17.26 12.09 -2.53
N ILE A 368 16.00 12.56 -2.38
CA ILE A 368 15.00 11.93 -1.51
C ILE A 368 14.69 10.51 -2.01
N LEU A 369 14.48 10.37 -3.31
CA LEU A 369 14.18 9.08 -3.92
C LEU A 369 15.38 8.14 -3.88
N ALA A 370 16.60 8.64 -4.05
CA ALA A 370 17.82 7.84 -3.97
C ALA A 370 17.96 7.15 -2.60
N VAL A 371 17.71 7.89 -1.52
CA VAL A 371 17.70 7.31 -0.16
C VAL A 371 16.56 6.31 0.01
N PHE A 372 15.38 6.58 -0.55
CA PHE A 372 14.27 5.63 -0.53
C PHE A 372 14.58 4.32 -1.26
N GLY A 373 15.47 4.30 -2.25
CA GLY A 373 15.91 3.05 -2.88
C GLY A 373 16.52 2.07 -1.86
N ILE A 374 17.33 2.56 -0.90
CA ILE A 374 17.84 1.75 0.20
C ILE A 374 16.71 1.25 1.09
N ALA A 375 15.74 2.11 1.38
CA ALA A 375 14.57 1.76 2.20
C ALA A 375 13.73 0.64 1.58
N VAL A 376 13.65 0.51 0.24
CA VAL A 376 12.94 -0.60 -0.45
C VAL A 376 13.53 -1.95 -0.04
N ILE A 377 14.84 -2.07 -0.01
CA ILE A 377 15.53 -3.32 0.34
C ILE A 377 15.24 -3.70 1.79
N LEU A 378 15.40 -2.74 2.71
CA LEU A 378 15.12 -2.95 4.13
C LEU A 378 13.65 -3.29 4.39
N TYR A 379 12.74 -2.57 3.74
CA TYR A 379 11.30 -2.83 3.85
C TYR A 379 10.91 -4.25 3.41
N ALA A 380 11.54 -4.77 2.35
CA ALA A 380 11.31 -6.14 1.91
C ALA A 380 11.72 -7.17 2.99
N VAL A 381 12.87 -6.95 3.64
CA VAL A 381 13.32 -7.83 4.74
C VAL A 381 12.36 -7.74 5.92
N VAL A 382 11.92 -6.55 6.31
CA VAL A 382 10.94 -6.33 7.39
C VAL A 382 9.64 -7.07 7.10
N THR A 383 9.11 -6.91 5.88
CA THR A 383 7.83 -7.50 5.47
C THR A 383 7.87 -9.02 5.51
N ILE A 384 8.93 -9.63 4.98
CA ILE A 384 9.08 -11.08 4.94
C ILE A 384 9.35 -11.66 6.32
N SER A 385 10.30 -11.07 7.05
CA SER A 385 10.62 -11.55 8.39
C SER A 385 9.41 -11.43 9.33
N GLY A 386 8.63 -10.36 9.20
CA GLY A 386 7.37 -10.19 9.91
C GLY A 386 6.35 -11.27 9.60
N ALA A 387 6.15 -11.61 8.32
CA ALA A 387 5.23 -12.66 7.91
C ALA A 387 5.70 -14.06 8.37
N ILE A 388 7.00 -14.35 8.30
CA ILE A 388 7.56 -15.59 8.82
C ILE A 388 7.30 -15.73 10.33
N LEU A 389 7.51 -14.66 11.11
CA LEU A 389 7.19 -14.66 12.54
C LEU A 389 5.70 -14.92 12.80
N GLN A 390 4.81 -14.32 11.99
CA GLN A 390 3.37 -14.56 12.07
C GLN A 390 3.03 -16.02 11.75
N SER A 391 3.68 -16.64 10.75
CA SER A 391 3.46 -18.05 10.40
C SER A 391 3.87 -19.02 11.51
N PHE A 392 4.79 -18.61 12.38
CA PHE A 392 5.20 -19.35 13.59
C PHE A 392 4.38 -19.00 14.84
N GLY A 393 3.26 -18.29 14.67
CA GLY A 393 2.39 -17.86 15.77
C GLY A 393 2.92 -16.70 16.61
N GLN A 394 4.04 -16.06 16.19
CA GLN A 394 4.69 -14.96 16.93
C GLN A 394 4.19 -13.59 16.47
N VAL A 395 2.86 -13.39 16.41
CA VAL A 395 2.23 -12.17 15.84
C VAL A 395 2.65 -10.89 16.59
N GLY A 396 2.89 -10.98 17.91
CA GLY A 396 3.27 -9.81 18.72
C GLY A 396 4.68 -9.27 18.43
N LYS A 397 5.62 -10.10 17.97
CA LYS A 397 7.02 -9.68 17.74
C LYS A 397 7.19 -8.67 16.62
N PRO A 398 6.60 -8.84 15.41
CA PRO A 398 6.62 -7.81 14.38
C PRO A 398 5.94 -6.52 14.82
N LEU A 399 4.90 -6.60 15.67
CA LEU A 399 4.24 -5.41 16.21
C LEU A 399 5.18 -4.63 17.16
N ILE A 400 5.92 -5.33 18.03
CA ILE A 400 6.93 -4.68 18.90
C ILE A 400 7.99 -3.99 18.05
N SER A 401 8.57 -4.67 17.05
CA SER A 401 9.58 -4.05 16.16
C SER A 401 9.02 -2.85 15.39
N LEU A 402 7.74 -2.89 14.99
CA LEU A 402 7.06 -1.76 14.34
C LEU A 402 6.91 -0.57 15.30
N CYS A 403 6.49 -0.79 16.54
CA CYS A 403 6.35 0.27 17.53
C CYS A 403 7.72 0.90 17.86
N VAL A 404 8.75 0.09 18.10
CA VAL A 404 10.11 0.59 18.36
C VAL A 404 10.65 1.36 17.17
N GLY A 405 10.55 0.81 15.96
CA GLY A 405 10.98 1.47 14.73
C GLY A 405 10.22 2.77 14.48
N GLY A 406 8.91 2.79 14.75
CA GLY A 406 8.07 3.98 14.60
C GLY A 406 8.46 5.11 15.55
N VAL A 407 8.73 4.80 16.83
CA VAL A 407 9.23 5.80 17.80
C VAL A 407 10.58 6.36 17.37
N ILE A 408 11.54 5.49 16.99
CA ILE A 408 12.85 5.91 16.51
C ILE A 408 12.71 6.81 15.27
N LYS A 409 11.82 6.46 14.34
CA LYS A 409 11.56 7.27 13.15
C LYS A 409 11.03 8.66 13.50
N CYS A 410 10.08 8.76 14.43
CA CYS A 410 9.52 10.05 14.85
C CYS A 410 10.60 10.94 15.49
N VAL A 411 11.43 10.38 16.37
CA VAL A 411 12.54 11.12 17.00
C VAL A 411 13.58 11.57 15.97
N LEU A 412 13.98 10.67 15.07
CA LEU A 412 14.96 11.01 14.01
C LEU A 412 14.41 12.03 13.02
N ASN A 413 13.11 11.97 12.68
CA ASN A 413 12.51 13.01 11.84
C ASN A 413 12.59 14.38 12.51
N ALA A 414 12.22 14.47 13.79
CA ALA A 414 12.29 15.73 14.52
C ALA A 414 13.72 16.30 14.54
N PHE A 415 14.71 15.44 14.70
CA PHE A 415 16.12 15.84 14.76
C PHE A 415 16.71 16.14 13.36
N LEU A 416 16.62 15.19 12.42
CA LEU A 416 17.31 15.31 11.13
C LEU A 416 16.67 16.34 10.20
N VAL A 417 15.34 16.45 10.18
CA VAL A 417 14.64 17.46 9.38
C VAL A 417 14.92 18.86 9.91
N GLY A 418 15.18 19.02 11.22
CA GLY A 418 15.54 20.28 11.85
C GLY A 418 16.96 20.79 11.54
N ILE A 419 17.81 19.95 10.95
CA ILE A 419 19.15 20.38 10.51
C ILE A 419 19.03 21.02 9.12
N ALA A 420 19.32 22.31 9.00
CA ALA A 420 19.14 23.08 7.76
C ALA A 420 19.83 22.47 6.52
N SER A 421 21.02 21.86 6.69
CA SER A 421 21.76 21.18 5.60
C SER A 421 21.16 19.85 5.18
N VAL A 422 20.41 19.17 6.05
CA VAL A 422 19.75 17.89 5.80
C VAL A 422 18.30 18.10 5.36
N ASN A 423 17.58 18.98 6.05
CA ASN A 423 16.22 19.40 5.69
C ASN A 423 15.28 18.18 5.49
N ILE A 424 14.38 18.24 4.50
CA ILE A 424 13.43 17.16 4.15
C ILE A 424 14.10 15.81 3.86
N LEU A 425 15.38 15.79 3.47
CA LEU A 425 16.14 14.56 3.26
C LEU A 425 16.29 13.73 4.56
N GLY A 426 16.15 14.36 5.71
CA GLY A 426 16.12 13.67 7.00
C GLY A 426 15.00 12.64 7.11
N ALA A 427 13.88 12.86 6.46
CA ALA A 427 12.70 11.97 6.54
C ALA A 427 12.92 10.59 5.87
N PRO A 428 13.46 10.47 4.65
CA PRO A 428 13.82 9.17 4.11
C PRO A 428 14.98 8.50 4.85
N ILE A 429 15.95 9.27 5.38
CA ILE A 429 17.03 8.72 6.23
C ILE A 429 16.44 8.10 7.50
N ALA A 430 15.56 8.80 8.20
CA ALA A 430 14.87 8.28 9.38
C ALA A 430 14.06 7.02 9.04
N THR A 431 13.46 6.95 7.85
CA THR A 431 12.74 5.76 7.36
C THR A 431 13.70 4.59 7.15
N CYS A 432 14.89 4.82 6.57
CA CYS A 432 15.90 3.77 6.43
C CYS A 432 16.36 3.23 7.80
N VAL A 433 16.64 4.11 8.75
CA VAL A 433 17.03 3.69 10.11
C VAL A 433 15.92 2.92 10.80
N CYS A 434 14.67 3.38 10.69
CA CYS A 434 13.49 2.66 11.20
C CYS A 434 13.46 1.22 10.67
N TYR A 435 13.53 1.04 9.35
CA TYR A 435 13.50 -0.29 8.75
C TYR A 435 14.75 -1.12 9.04
N ALA A 436 15.91 -0.50 9.21
CA ALA A 436 17.12 -1.20 9.65
C ALA A 436 16.95 -1.77 11.07
N VAL A 437 16.45 -0.98 12.01
CA VAL A 437 16.15 -1.43 13.38
C VAL A 437 15.12 -2.54 13.39
N MET A 438 14.00 -2.38 12.65
CA MET A 438 12.98 -3.43 12.52
C MET A 438 13.56 -4.71 11.91
N THR A 439 14.43 -4.59 10.91
CA THR A 439 15.13 -5.73 10.28
C THR A 439 15.96 -6.48 11.31
N VAL A 440 16.82 -5.77 12.06
CA VAL A 440 17.66 -6.38 13.09
C VAL A 440 16.81 -7.09 14.14
N MET A 441 15.79 -6.43 14.67
CA MET A 441 14.89 -7.00 15.68
C MET A 441 14.19 -8.27 15.16
N ASN A 442 13.60 -8.21 13.95
CA ASN A 442 12.91 -9.35 13.37
C ASN A 442 13.85 -10.52 13.09
N LEU A 443 15.07 -10.26 12.59
CA LEU A 443 16.08 -11.31 12.38
C LEU A 443 16.57 -11.91 13.70
N CYS A 444 16.75 -11.12 14.75
CA CYS A 444 17.04 -11.61 16.09
C CYS A 444 15.92 -12.52 16.62
N PHE A 445 14.66 -12.16 16.42
CA PHE A 445 13.52 -13.00 16.79
C PHE A 445 13.44 -14.29 15.97
N LEU A 446 13.89 -14.27 14.71
CA LEU A 446 13.93 -15.44 13.84
C LEU A 446 15.12 -16.36 14.08
N LYS A 447 16.20 -15.89 14.72
CA LYS A 447 17.47 -16.64 14.89
C LYS A 447 17.26 -18.08 15.37
N LYS A 448 16.35 -18.30 16.30
CA LYS A 448 16.06 -19.63 16.85
C LYS A 448 15.36 -20.60 15.85
N TYR A 449 14.77 -20.06 14.77
CA TYR A 449 14.07 -20.83 13.75
C TYR A 449 14.90 -20.98 12.46
N MET A 450 15.99 -20.23 12.34
CA MET A 450 16.85 -20.21 11.15
C MET A 450 17.89 -21.32 11.22
N THR A 451 17.51 -22.51 10.72
CA THR A 451 18.46 -23.57 10.41
C THR A 451 18.89 -23.44 8.94
N GLY A 452 20.18 -23.46 8.65
CA GLY A 452 20.67 -23.42 7.27
C GLY A 452 20.82 -22.01 6.66
N CYS A 453 21.16 -20.99 7.45
CA CYS A 453 21.35 -19.59 7.01
C CYS A 453 22.31 -19.43 5.81
N ARG A 454 23.26 -20.36 5.60
CA ARG A 454 24.24 -20.29 4.50
C ARG A 454 23.59 -20.18 3.12
N ALA A 455 22.52 -20.95 2.87
CA ALA A 455 21.81 -20.89 1.59
C ALA A 455 21.10 -19.54 1.36
N ILE A 456 20.52 -18.94 2.43
CA ILE A 456 19.89 -17.64 2.37
C ILE A 456 20.93 -16.57 2.01
N VAL A 457 22.06 -16.56 2.71
CA VAL A 457 23.16 -15.60 2.47
C VAL A 457 23.73 -15.76 1.06
N THR A 458 24.03 -17.00 0.63
CA THR A 458 24.59 -17.25 -0.70
C THR A 458 23.65 -16.80 -1.81
N ASN A 459 22.34 -17.07 -1.70
CA ASN A 459 21.37 -16.63 -2.70
C ASN A 459 21.24 -15.10 -2.70
N THR A 460 21.17 -14.48 -1.54
CA THR A 460 21.09 -13.01 -1.42
C THR A 460 22.33 -12.34 -2.01
N LEU A 461 23.54 -12.88 -1.77
CA LEU A 461 24.78 -12.35 -2.35
C LEU A 461 24.81 -12.46 -3.87
N LYS A 462 24.36 -13.59 -4.45
CA LYS A 462 24.25 -13.73 -5.91
C LYS A 462 23.29 -12.72 -6.52
N ILE A 463 22.12 -12.52 -5.87
CA ILE A 463 21.13 -11.55 -6.32
C ILE A 463 21.69 -10.13 -6.17
N ALA A 464 22.39 -9.82 -5.07
CA ALA A 464 23.02 -8.54 -4.84
C ALA A 464 24.08 -8.26 -5.91
N GLY A 465 24.95 -9.24 -6.22
CA GLY A 465 25.94 -9.13 -7.30
C GLY A 465 25.30 -8.82 -8.66
N ALA A 466 24.25 -9.57 -9.03
CA ALA A 466 23.49 -9.30 -10.27
C ALA A 466 22.88 -7.90 -10.28
N SER A 467 22.34 -7.46 -9.14
CA SER A 467 21.70 -6.14 -9.00
C SER A 467 22.71 -5.00 -9.03
N VAL A 468 23.90 -5.20 -8.45
CA VAL A 468 24.99 -4.21 -8.52
C VAL A 468 25.51 -4.09 -9.96
N VAL A 469 25.75 -5.20 -10.66
CA VAL A 469 26.15 -5.17 -12.08
C VAL A 469 25.11 -4.46 -12.93
N MET A 470 23.80 -4.76 -12.72
CA MET A 470 22.71 -4.04 -13.37
C MET A 470 22.77 -2.53 -13.04
N GLY A 471 23.02 -2.17 -11.79
CA GLY A 471 23.08 -0.79 -11.35
C GLY A 471 24.24 -0.02 -12.00
N VAL A 472 25.44 -0.61 -12.02
CA VAL A 472 26.60 -0.03 -12.72
C VAL A 472 26.31 0.14 -14.21
N PHE A 473 25.73 -0.85 -14.86
CA PHE A 473 25.30 -0.76 -16.25
C PHE A 473 24.29 0.37 -16.46
N ALA A 474 23.27 0.47 -15.59
CA ALA A 474 22.28 1.54 -15.64
C ALA A 474 22.91 2.93 -15.53
N TYR A 475 23.88 3.11 -14.63
CA TYR A 475 24.61 4.36 -14.45
C TYR A 475 25.42 4.73 -15.70
N LEU A 476 26.19 3.78 -16.23
CA LEU A 476 27.04 4.00 -17.41
C LEU A 476 26.23 4.30 -18.68
N VAL A 477 25.05 3.70 -18.82
CA VAL A 477 24.17 3.91 -20.00
C VAL A 477 23.30 5.16 -19.85
N CYS A 478 22.86 5.48 -18.62
CA CYS A 478 21.98 6.62 -18.36
C CYS A 478 22.65 7.96 -18.71
N SER A 479 23.90 8.16 -18.33
CA SER A 479 24.63 9.42 -18.55
C SER A 479 24.73 9.82 -20.04
N PRO A 480 25.26 8.97 -20.94
CA PRO A 480 25.34 9.33 -22.35
C PRO A 480 23.96 9.43 -23.03
N LEU A 481 23.01 8.55 -22.69
CA LEU A 481 21.66 8.64 -23.24
C LEU A 481 20.92 9.90 -22.81
N SER A 482 21.11 10.35 -21.58
CA SER A 482 20.54 11.60 -21.07
C SER A 482 21.13 12.83 -21.75
N ALA A 483 22.41 12.82 -22.08
CA ALA A 483 23.07 13.87 -22.83
C ALA A 483 22.60 13.95 -24.29
N MET A 484 22.37 12.79 -24.93
CA MET A 484 21.94 12.73 -26.34
C MET A 484 20.44 13.01 -26.54
N LEU A 485 19.59 12.58 -25.63
CA LEU A 485 18.13 12.61 -25.85
C LEU A 485 17.39 13.59 -24.92
N SER A 486 17.59 13.52 -23.68
CA SER A 486 17.18 14.29 -22.49
C SER A 486 17.20 13.37 -21.27
N VAL A 487 17.30 13.91 -20.06
CA VAL A 487 17.30 13.14 -18.80
C VAL A 487 16.09 12.19 -18.71
N ARG A 488 14.90 12.66 -19.14
CA ARG A 488 13.68 11.85 -19.13
C ARG A 488 13.70 10.68 -20.12
N LYS A 489 14.02 10.97 -21.39
CA LYS A 489 14.01 9.93 -22.44
C LYS A 489 15.14 8.94 -22.27
N GLY A 490 16.35 9.46 -22.00
CA GLY A 490 17.52 8.65 -21.71
C GLY A 490 17.31 7.76 -20.48
N GLY A 491 16.74 8.32 -19.41
CA GLY A 491 16.40 7.57 -18.21
C GLY A 491 15.38 6.45 -18.45
N LEU A 492 14.33 6.69 -19.23
CA LEU A 492 13.34 5.66 -19.56
C LEU A 492 13.99 4.48 -20.31
N ILE A 493 14.84 4.78 -21.29
CA ILE A 493 15.58 3.74 -22.03
C ILE A 493 16.55 3.01 -21.09
N ALA A 494 17.27 3.73 -20.22
CA ALA A 494 18.17 3.13 -19.24
C ALA A 494 17.44 2.18 -18.28
N ILE A 495 16.24 2.53 -17.83
CA ILE A 495 15.41 1.64 -16.97
C ILE A 495 15.06 0.35 -17.70
N ILE A 496 14.62 0.43 -18.97
CA ILE A 496 14.25 -0.75 -19.77
C ILE A 496 15.47 -1.65 -20.01
N LEU A 497 16.60 -1.05 -20.40
CA LEU A 497 17.84 -1.80 -20.64
C LEU A 497 18.38 -2.42 -19.35
N ALA A 498 18.35 -1.71 -18.23
CA ALA A 498 18.72 -2.24 -16.92
C ALA A 498 17.87 -3.44 -16.52
N ALA A 499 16.56 -3.38 -16.72
CA ALA A 499 15.65 -4.48 -16.45
C ALA A 499 15.97 -5.71 -17.33
N ALA A 500 16.28 -5.50 -18.61
CA ALA A 500 16.68 -6.57 -19.52
C ALA A 500 18.01 -7.23 -19.11
N VAL A 501 19.01 -6.41 -18.76
CA VAL A 501 20.32 -6.89 -18.26
C VAL A 501 20.14 -7.67 -16.95
N TYR A 502 19.33 -7.18 -16.02
CA TYR A 502 19.04 -7.91 -14.79
C TYR A 502 18.41 -9.28 -15.06
N ALA A 503 17.40 -9.33 -15.93
CA ALA A 503 16.76 -10.59 -16.30
C ALA A 503 17.77 -11.59 -16.90
N LEU A 504 18.70 -11.12 -17.73
CA LEU A 504 19.78 -11.92 -18.28
C LEU A 504 20.73 -12.45 -17.19
N LEU A 505 21.15 -11.57 -16.27
CA LEU A 505 22.05 -11.92 -15.17
C LEU A 505 21.43 -12.94 -14.20
N VAL A 506 20.13 -12.84 -13.93
CA VAL A 506 19.37 -13.81 -13.09
C VAL A 506 19.44 -15.22 -13.70
N VAL A 507 19.36 -15.33 -15.03
CA VAL A 507 19.48 -16.62 -15.73
C VAL A 507 20.94 -17.09 -15.77
N LEU A 508 21.89 -16.21 -16.07
CA LEU A 508 23.33 -16.52 -16.13
C LEU A 508 23.87 -16.99 -14.78
N PHE A 509 23.54 -16.33 -13.70
CA PHE A 509 23.96 -16.72 -12.34
C PHE A 509 23.15 -17.90 -11.78
N LYS A 510 22.26 -18.50 -12.61
CA LYS A 510 21.40 -19.63 -12.22
C LYS A 510 20.60 -19.35 -10.93
N ILE A 511 20.24 -18.10 -10.70
CA ILE A 511 19.41 -17.70 -9.57
C ILE A 511 18.01 -18.29 -9.73
N ILE A 512 17.46 -18.22 -10.95
CA ILE A 512 16.26 -18.95 -11.37
C ILE A 512 16.63 -19.91 -12.48
N THR A 513 16.21 -21.17 -12.35
CA THR A 513 16.45 -22.18 -13.36
C THR A 513 15.36 -22.10 -14.44
N ILE A 514 15.72 -22.31 -15.71
CA ILE A 514 14.77 -22.34 -16.84
C ILE A 514 13.64 -23.36 -16.59
N LYS A 515 13.94 -24.44 -15.86
CA LYS A 515 12.94 -25.43 -15.42
C LYS A 515 11.91 -24.83 -14.46
N GLU A 516 12.32 -23.96 -13.54
CA GLU A 516 11.42 -23.24 -12.62
C GLU A 516 10.50 -22.30 -13.40
N ILE A 517 11.04 -21.54 -14.36
CA ILE A 517 10.25 -20.64 -15.22
C ILE A 517 9.21 -21.45 -16.03
N LYS A 518 9.63 -22.53 -16.68
CA LYS A 518 8.70 -23.41 -17.43
C LYS A 518 7.63 -24.05 -16.55
N SER A 519 7.95 -24.38 -15.29
CA SER A 519 6.98 -24.95 -14.35
C SER A 519 5.90 -23.95 -13.94
N VAL A 520 6.27 -22.69 -13.77
CA VAL A 520 5.31 -21.58 -13.44
C VAL A 520 4.41 -21.30 -14.63
N LEU A 521 4.97 -21.22 -15.85
CA LEU A 521 4.20 -20.99 -17.08
C LEU A 521 3.24 -22.16 -17.42
N ARG A 522 3.61 -23.40 -17.09
CA ARG A 522 2.73 -24.58 -17.27
C ARG A 522 1.59 -24.63 -16.24
N LYS A 523 1.81 -24.19 -15.00
CA LYS A 523 0.77 -24.12 -13.97
C LYS A 523 -0.25 -23.01 -14.21
N GLY A 524 0.10 -21.95 -14.92
CA GLY A 524 -0.81 -20.87 -15.32
C GLY A 524 -1.68 -21.21 -16.53
N LYS A 525 -1.47 -22.36 -17.20
CA LYS A 525 -2.28 -22.87 -18.33
C LYS A 525 -3.23 -24.01 -17.95
N LYS A 526 -3.26 -24.44 -16.71
CA LYS A 526 -4.22 -25.37 -16.13
C LYS A 526 -5.09 -24.64 -15.08
#